data_6947d62c4ab1bd859e2ae516da445085
#
_entry.id   6947d62c4ab1bd859e2ae516da445085
#
_cell.length_a   1.000
_cell.length_b   1.000
_cell.length_c   1.000
_cell.angle_alpha   90.00
_cell.angle_beta   90.00
_cell.angle_gamma   90.00
#
_symmetry.space_group_name_H-M   'P 1'
#
loop_
_entity.id
_entity.type
_entity.pdbx_description
1 polymer ?
#
loop_
_entity_poly.entity_id
_entity_poly.type
_entity_poly.pdbx_seq_one_letter_code
_entity_poly.pdbx_strand_id
1 'polypeptide(L)'
;AGYSITRSITGGGMTKLYVAIDTQQVRYVIRVLDPVVARERKGRSRFFQGGEVIARLNTPQQHPNIVRFIKAGYEGKTPYMVLEYVESRTLRDLLLYREPLLTDNVIVFIRQLANVIQYIHAHGYLHLDIKPENILIRPDGRLVLIDFDLALPRKRFFKKLSNVSGTTAYVPPETLVNRTADERADIYAFGICCYEMLTFHKPYEGEKIELVRAAQIDPRTPPTPIKQYNAAIPVALANLVMKCIAKNPADRYPDMVLVLRDLNKLA
;
A
#
# COMPACT_ATOMS: atom_id res chain seq x y z
N ALA A 1 5.04 -3.88 29.22
CA ALA A 1 4.73 -4.95 28.25
C ALA A 1 5.97 -5.74 27.79
N GLY A 2 7.14 -5.62 28.46
CA GLY A 2 8.38 -6.37 28.14
C GLY A 2 9.18 -5.83 26.95
N TYR A 3 8.95 -4.56 26.58
CA TYR A 3 9.71 -3.86 25.54
C TYR A 3 10.24 -2.53 26.08
N SER A 4 11.48 -2.19 25.71
CA SER A 4 12.12 -0.89 25.99
C SER A 4 12.13 -0.06 24.71
N ILE A 5 11.50 1.11 24.72
CA ILE A 5 11.51 2.05 23.57
C ILE A 5 12.90 2.63 23.42
N THR A 6 13.46 2.54 22.22
CA THR A 6 14.80 3.06 21.89
C THR A 6 14.74 4.38 21.12
N ARG A 7 13.74 4.55 20.24
CA ARG A 7 13.53 5.81 19.50
C ARG A 7 12.09 5.94 19.02
N SER A 8 11.64 7.19 18.81
CA SER A 8 10.42 7.49 18.07
C SER A 8 10.72 7.51 16.57
N ILE A 9 9.83 6.90 15.78
CA ILE A 9 9.78 7.10 14.32
C ILE A 9 8.75 8.20 14.08
N THR A 10 9.08 9.19 13.25
CA THR A 10 8.11 10.23 12.88
C THR A 10 6.97 9.58 12.12
N GLY A 11 5.83 9.39 12.80
CA GLY A 11 4.61 8.85 12.21
C GLY A 11 3.70 10.01 11.84
N GLY A 12 2.95 9.85 10.76
CA GLY A 12 1.84 10.72 10.38
C GLY A 12 0.51 10.03 10.67
N GLY A 13 -0.55 10.80 10.89
CA GLY A 13 -1.90 10.28 10.96
C GLY A 13 -2.34 9.79 12.34
N MET A 14 -2.98 8.63 12.41
CA MET A 14 -3.70 8.16 13.60
C MET A 14 -2.83 7.41 14.62
N THR A 15 -1.55 7.15 14.33
CA THR A 15 -0.67 6.35 15.21
C THR A 15 0.70 6.99 15.40
N LYS A 16 1.29 6.77 16.57
CA LYS A 16 2.70 7.04 16.85
C LYS A 16 3.47 5.74 16.73
N LEU A 17 4.66 5.81 16.10
CA LEU A 17 5.52 4.67 15.86
C LEU A 17 6.78 4.76 16.71
N TYR A 18 7.17 3.66 17.32
CA TYR A 18 8.37 3.54 18.14
C TYR A 18 9.16 2.32 17.74
N VAL A 19 10.48 2.45 17.68
CA VAL A 19 11.37 1.27 17.71
C VAL A 19 11.58 0.88 19.14
N ALA A 20 11.43 -0.39 19.42
CA ALA A 20 11.64 -0.97 20.74
C ALA A 20 12.43 -2.27 20.65
N ILE A 21 13.04 -2.67 21.77
CA ILE A 21 13.75 -3.93 21.91
C ILE A 21 13.10 -4.76 23.02
N ASP A 22 13.15 -6.08 22.88
CA ASP A 22 12.81 -7.01 23.97
C ASP A 22 14.01 -7.31 24.87
N THR A 23 13.86 -8.23 25.81
CA THR A 23 14.92 -8.67 26.71
C THR A 23 16.05 -9.41 26.00
N GLN A 24 15.83 -9.89 24.79
CA GLN A 24 16.83 -10.56 23.94
C GLN A 24 17.48 -9.60 22.92
N GLN A 25 17.26 -8.29 23.05
CA GLN A 25 17.74 -7.24 22.14
C GLN A 25 17.18 -7.34 20.71
N VAL A 26 16.10 -8.09 20.51
CA VAL A 26 15.41 -8.15 19.22
C VAL A 26 14.60 -6.88 19.02
N ARG A 27 14.72 -6.27 17.82
CA ARG A 27 14.03 -5.01 17.46
C ARG A 27 12.61 -5.27 16.98
N TYR A 28 11.68 -4.40 17.40
CA TYR A 28 10.27 -4.37 17.03
C TYR A 28 9.82 -2.95 16.70
N VAL A 29 8.72 -2.83 15.98
CA VAL A 29 7.97 -1.58 15.85
C VAL A 29 6.73 -1.66 16.73
N ILE A 30 6.57 -0.70 17.62
CA ILE A 30 5.35 -0.53 18.41
C ILE A 30 4.55 0.62 17.79
N ARG A 31 3.35 0.30 17.31
CA ARG A 31 2.34 1.28 16.89
C ARG A 31 1.45 1.58 18.09
N VAL A 32 1.32 2.84 18.44
CA VAL A 32 0.46 3.31 19.54
C VAL A 32 -0.61 4.19 18.93
N LEU A 33 -1.88 3.87 19.19
CA LEU A 33 -2.99 4.67 18.67
C LEU A 33 -3.01 6.04 19.35
N ASP A 34 -3.18 7.10 18.55
CA ASP A 34 -3.26 8.46 19.08
C ASP A 34 -4.40 8.57 20.12
N PRO A 35 -4.18 9.23 21.26
CA PRO A 35 -5.16 9.33 22.33
C PRO A 35 -6.51 9.94 21.90
N VAL A 36 -6.52 10.86 20.93
CA VAL A 36 -7.76 11.45 20.39
C VAL A 36 -8.54 10.38 19.62
N VAL A 37 -7.85 9.68 18.70
CA VAL A 37 -8.46 8.59 17.91
C VAL A 37 -8.83 7.40 18.79
N ALA A 38 -8.07 7.13 19.85
CA ALA A 38 -8.35 6.08 20.82
C ALA A 38 -9.65 6.29 21.62
N ARG A 39 -10.15 7.51 21.71
CA ARG A 39 -11.48 7.80 22.32
C ARG A 39 -12.63 7.33 21.43
N GLU A 40 -12.41 7.30 20.13
CA GLU A 40 -13.42 6.90 19.15
C GLU A 40 -13.48 5.37 18.99
N ARG A 41 -14.69 4.79 19.13
CA ARG A 41 -14.88 3.35 18.89
C ARG A 41 -14.45 2.91 17.50
N LYS A 42 -14.72 3.74 16.47
CA LYS A 42 -14.33 3.45 15.08
C LYS A 42 -12.82 3.43 14.90
N GLY A 43 -12.09 4.37 15.51
CA GLY A 43 -10.63 4.42 15.45
C GLY A 43 -9.99 3.16 16.05
N ARG A 44 -10.42 2.78 17.26
CA ARG A 44 -9.94 1.53 17.88
C ARG A 44 -10.27 0.29 17.07
N SER A 45 -11.51 0.17 16.57
CA SER A 45 -11.93 -0.98 15.76
C SER A 45 -11.09 -1.13 14.51
N ARG A 46 -10.80 -0.03 13.80
CA ARG A 46 -9.98 -0.01 12.59
C ARG A 46 -8.53 -0.41 12.88
N PHE A 47 -7.96 0.12 13.96
CA PHE A 47 -6.60 -0.20 14.39
C PHE A 47 -6.42 -1.70 14.68
N PHE A 48 -7.31 -2.30 15.48
CA PHE A 48 -7.23 -3.74 15.78
C PHE A 48 -7.59 -4.61 14.57
N GLN A 49 -8.51 -4.16 13.71
CA GLN A 49 -8.85 -4.87 12.48
C GLN A 49 -7.63 -5.02 11.56
N GLY A 50 -6.81 -3.95 11.42
CA GLY A 50 -5.56 -4.03 10.65
C GLY A 50 -4.61 -5.13 11.18
N GLY A 51 -4.43 -5.19 12.50
CA GLY A 51 -3.63 -6.23 13.15
C GLY A 51 -4.18 -7.64 12.95
N GLU A 52 -5.50 -7.83 13.05
CA GLU A 52 -6.16 -9.12 12.79
C GLU A 52 -5.96 -9.57 11.33
N VAL A 53 -6.05 -8.67 10.36
CA VAL A 53 -5.83 -8.99 8.95
C VAL A 53 -4.39 -9.44 8.75
N ILE A 54 -3.40 -8.71 9.28
CA ILE A 54 -1.98 -9.10 9.19
C ILE A 54 -1.77 -10.49 9.83
N ALA A 55 -2.32 -10.73 11.02
CA ALA A 55 -2.20 -12.00 11.72
C ALA A 55 -2.75 -13.17 10.88
N ARG A 56 -3.92 -12.99 10.27
CA ARG A 56 -4.54 -14.00 9.40
C ARG A 56 -3.73 -14.25 8.12
N LEU A 57 -3.19 -13.21 7.49
CA LEU A 57 -2.35 -13.31 6.29
C LEU A 57 -0.99 -13.97 6.59
N ASN A 58 -0.57 -14.01 7.85
CA ASN A 58 0.65 -14.67 8.31
C ASN A 58 0.42 -16.10 8.86
N THR A 59 -0.78 -16.65 8.71
CA THR A 59 -1.15 -17.96 9.25
C THR A 59 -1.62 -18.89 8.11
N PRO A 60 -1.17 -20.17 8.02
CA PRO A 60 -0.26 -20.84 8.97
C PRO A 60 1.22 -20.49 8.78
N GLN A 61 1.59 -19.84 7.67
CA GLN A 61 2.98 -19.46 7.38
C GLN A 61 3.07 -17.99 7.03
N GLN A 62 4.09 -17.31 7.56
CA GLN A 62 4.36 -15.91 7.25
C GLN A 62 4.65 -15.71 5.77
N HIS A 63 3.94 -14.74 5.16
CA HIS A 63 4.26 -14.31 3.80
C HIS A 63 5.49 -13.37 3.81
N PRO A 64 6.51 -13.60 2.99
CA PRO A 64 7.78 -12.86 3.04
C PRO A 64 7.64 -11.36 2.70
N ASN A 65 6.58 -10.99 1.97
CA ASN A 65 6.31 -9.62 1.54
C ASN A 65 5.21 -8.93 2.37
N ILE A 66 4.82 -9.49 3.52
CA ILE A 66 3.88 -8.87 4.47
C ILE A 66 4.57 -8.73 5.83
N VAL A 67 4.45 -7.57 6.47
CA VAL A 67 4.96 -7.35 7.81
C VAL A 67 4.43 -8.39 8.80
N ARG A 68 5.29 -8.91 9.69
CA ARG A 68 4.87 -9.88 10.69
C ARG A 68 4.17 -9.21 11.86
N PHE A 69 2.99 -9.71 12.20
CA PHE A 69 2.26 -9.37 13.40
C PHE A 69 2.81 -10.18 14.59
N ILE A 70 3.08 -9.50 15.71
CA ILE A 70 3.54 -10.13 16.94
C ILE A 70 2.40 -10.21 17.95
N LYS A 71 1.84 -9.07 18.33
CA LYS A 71 0.69 -8.97 19.23
C LYS A 71 0.04 -7.60 19.18
N ALA A 72 -1.17 -7.49 19.72
CA ALA A 72 -1.82 -6.22 20.00
C ALA A 72 -2.50 -6.29 21.37
N GLY A 73 -2.76 -5.14 21.97
CA GLY A 73 -3.39 -5.05 23.29
C GLY A 73 -3.52 -3.63 23.79
N TYR A 74 -3.61 -3.50 25.10
CA TYR A 74 -3.71 -2.24 25.80
C TYR A 74 -2.61 -2.11 26.85
N GLU A 75 -2.01 -0.92 26.95
CA GLU A 75 -1.22 -0.51 28.12
C GLU A 75 -2.03 0.55 28.87
N GLY A 76 -2.61 0.17 30.00
CA GLY A 76 -3.66 0.95 30.63
C GLY A 76 -4.87 1.12 29.71
N LYS A 77 -5.14 2.36 29.25
CA LYS A 77 -6.23 2.67 28.32
C LYS A 77 -5.73 2.89 26.87
N THR A 78 -4.44 2.73 26.62
CA THR A 78 -3.80 3.06 25.33
C THR A 78 -3.68 1.81 24.46
N PRO A 79 -4.35 1.73 23.30
CA PRO A 79 -4.19 0.63 22.36
C PRO A 79 -2.80 0.64 21.75
N TYR A 80 -2.18 -0.54 21.66
CA TYR A 80 -0.90 -0.70 20.95
C TYR A 80 -0.89 -1.98 20.12
N MET A 81 0.03 -2.01 19.13
CA MET A 81 0.32 -3.16 18.29
C MET A 81 1.83 -3.30 18.15
N VAL A 82 2.33 -4.51 18.24
CA VAL A 82 3.75 -4.86 18.04
C VAL A 82 3.88 -5.59 16.72
N LEU A 83 4.75 -5.09 15.86
CA LEU A 83 5.10 -5.66 14.56
C LEU A 83 6.61 -5.94 14.53
N GLU A 84 7.05 -6.77 13.61
CA GLU A 84 8.48 -6.91 13.35
C GLU A 84 9.11 -5.57 12.97
N TYR A 85 10.36 -5.37 13.35
CA TYR A 85 11.17 -4.28 12.82
C TYR A 85 11.76 -4.70 11.47
N VAL A 86 11.40 -3.99 10.42
CA VAL A 86 11.96 -4.21 9.08
C VAL A 86 13.07 -3.18 8.86
N GLU A 87 14.32 -3.63 8.81
CA GLU A 87 15.42 -2.76 8.37
C GLU A 87 15.26 -2.47 6.88
N SER A 88 14.97 -1.22 6.55
CA SER A 88 14.49 -0.86 5.21
C SER A 88 14.44 0.64 5.01
N ARG A 89 14.22 1.03 3.76
CA ARG A 89 13.72 2.35 3.35
C ARG A 89 12.32 2.21 2.77
N THR A 90 11.55 3.28 2.77
CA THR A 90 10.26 3.26 2.08
C THR A 90 10.46 3.37 0.57
N LEU A 91 9.54 2.82 -0.22
CA LEU A 91 9.54 3.04 -1.67
C LEU A 91 9.43 4.55 -2.00
N ARG A 92 8.76 5.33 -1.13
CA ARG A 92 8.72 6.81 -1.25
C ARG A 92 10.10 7.42 -1.19
N ASP A 93 10.96 6.98 -0.27
CA ASP A 93 12.34 7.48 -0.17
C ASP A 93 13.15 7.11 -1.41
N LEU A 94 13.02 5.87 -1.91
CA LEU A 94 13.71 5.42 -3.11
C LEU A 94 13.29 6.24 -4.34
N LEU A 95 12.01 6.56 -4.45
CA LEU A 95 11.47 7.41 -5.52
C LEU A 95 11.98 8.86 -5.41
N LEU A 96 11.93 9.42 -4.20
CA LEU A 96 12.33 10.81 -3.95
C LEU A 96 13.82 11.05 -4.27
N TYR A 97 14.66 10.12 -3.86
CA TYR A 97 16.12 10.22 -4.04
C TYR A 97 16.62 9.52 -5.31
N ARG A 98 15.73 8.97 -6.13
CA ARG A 98 16.05 8.23 -7.37
C ARG A 98 17.14 7.19 -7.16
N GLU A 99 16.98 6.39 -6.11
CA GLU A 99 17.98 5.44 -5.67
C GLU A 99 18.29 4.36 -6.71
N PRO A 100 19.56 4.01 -6.94
CA PRO A 100 19.95 2.93 -7.86
C PRO A 100 19.27 1.60 -7.53
N LEU A 101 19.07 1.31 -6.24
CA LEU A 101 18.37 0.10 -5.81
C LEU A 101 16.98 -0.01 -6.46
N LEU A 102 16.27 1.10 -6.68
CA LEU A 102 14.98 1.11 -7.39
C LEU A 102 15.17 0.92 -8.89
N THR A 103 16.05 1.72 -9.52
CA THR A 103 16.18 1.72 -10.98
C THR A 103 16.67 0.39 -11.52
N ASP A 104 17.59 -0.25 -10.81
CA ASP A 104 18.19 -1.51 -11.23
C ASP A 104 17.26 -2.72 -10.98
N ASN A 105 16.27 -2.57 -10.10
CA ASN A 105 15.39 -3.67 -9.67
C ASN A 105 13.89 -3.40 -9.90
N VAL A 106 13.53 -2.41 -10.71
CA VAL A 106 12.14 -1.95 -10.86
C VAL A 106 11.18 -3.08 -11.23
N ILE A 107 11.55 -3.96 -12.14
CA ILE A 107 10.72 -5.10 -12.56
C ILE A 107 10.54 -6.12 -11.42
N VAL A 108 11.60 -6.34 -10.63
CA VAL A 108 11.55 -7.24 -9.47
C VAL A 108 10.56 -6.69 -8.43
N PHE A 109 10.60 -5.37 -8.16
CA PHE A 109 9.65 -4.74 -7.22
C PHE A 109 8.21 -4.77 -7.72
N ILE A 110 7.99 -4.50 -9.01
CA ILE A 110 6.66 -4.61 -9.63
C ILE A 110 6.10 -6.04 -9.46
N ARG A 111 6.91 -7.06 -9.72
CA ARG A 111 6.50 -8.47 -9.55
C ARG A 111 6.22 -8.83 -8.08
N GLN A 112 7.08 -8.41 -7.16
CA GLN A 112 6.87 -8.66 -5.73
C GLN A 112 5.58 -7.99 -5.24
N LEU A 113 5.32 -6.73 -5.65
CA LEU A 113 4.10 -6.00 -5.29
C LEU A 113 2.86 -6.68 -5.88
N ALA A 114 2.90 -7.10 -7.15
CA ALA A 114 1.80 -7.83 -7.77
C ALA A 114 1.49 -9.15 -7.04
N ASN A 115 2.54 -9.92 -6.68
CA ASN A 115 2.39 -11.20 -5.99
C ASN A 115 1.76 -11.02 -4.59
N VAL A 116 2.23 -10.04 -3.81
CA VAL A 116 1.68 -9.82 -2.47
C VAL A 116 0.23 -9.34 -2.51
N ILE A 117 -0.15 -8.49 -3.48
CA ILE A 117 -1.55 -8.07 -3.64
C ILE A 117 -2.42 -9.26 -4.04
N GLN A 118 -1.96 -10.09 -4.99
CA GLN A 118 -2.67 -11.31 -5.37
C GLN A 118 -2.85 -12.25 -4.17
N TYR A 119 -1.83 -12.43 -3.33
CA TYR A 119 -1.92 -13.21 -2.11
C TYR A 119 -3.00 -12.68 -1.16
N ILE A 120 -3.04 -11.36 -0.92
CA ILE A 120 -4.05 -10.71 -0.08
C ILE A 120 -5.46 -10.96 -0.63
N HIS A 121 -5.66 -10.80 -1.95
CA HIS A 121 -6.94 -11.03 -2.61
C HIS A 121 -7.37 -12.51 -2.54
N ALA A 122 -6.44 -13.44 -2.72
CA ALA A 122 -6.70 -14.88 -2.60
C ALA A 122 -7.12 -15.29 -1.17
N HIS A 123 -6.65 -14.57 -0.14
CA HIS A 123 -7.05 -14.78 1.25
C HIS A 123 -8.34 -14.01 1.64
N GLY A 124 -9.03 -13.44 0.67
CA GLY A 124 -10.32 -12.82 0.87
C GLY A 124 -10.29 -11.40 1.44
N TYR A 125 -9.21 -10.66 1.22
CA TYR A 125 -9.06 -9.26 1.67
C TYR A 125 -8.77 -8.31 0.52
N LEU A 126 -9.09 -7.03 0.72
CA LEU A 126 -8.62 -5.88 -0.05
C LEU A 126 -7.71 -5.06 0.87
N HIS A 127 -6.63 -4.48 0.34
CA HIS A 127 -5.70 -3.65 1.13
C HIS A 127 -6.19 -2.21 1.26
N LEU A 128 -6.57 -1.57 0.16
CA LEU A 128 -7.15 -0.22 0.02
C LEU A 128 -6.26 0.95 0.46
N ASP A 129 -4.98 0.72 0.79
CA ASP A 129 -4.00 1.77 1.08
C ASP A 129 -2.61 1.44 0.49
N ILE A 130 -2.60 0.89 -0.73
CA ILE A 130 -1.35 0.63 -1.45
C ILE A 130 -0.79 1.96 -1.93
N LYS A 131 0.41 2.30 -1.44
CA LYS A 131 1.15 3.52 -1.79
C LYS A 131 2.62 3.38 -1.40
N PRO A 132 3.54 4.16 -1.97
CA PRO A 132 4.97 4.03 -1.70
C PRO A 132 5.37 4.19 -0.24
N GLU A 133 4.61 4.95 0.55
CA GLU A 133 4.84 5.13 2.00
C GLU A 133 4.59 3.82 2.78
N ASN A 134 3.72 2.94 2.28
CA ASN A 134 3.36 1.67 2.91
C ASN A 134 4.13 0.47 2.35
N ILE A 135 5.12 0.73 1.50
CA ILE A 135 5.97 -0.29 0.88
C ILE A 135 7.40 -0.08 1.38
N LEU A 136 7.92 -1.03 2.13
CA LEU A 136 9.29 -1.05 2.61
C LEU A 136 10.16 -1.89 1.68
N ILE A 137 11.37 -1.41 1.40
CA ILE A 137 12.37 -2.14 0.62
C ILE A 137 13.57 -2.41 1.52
N ARG A 138 13.87 -3.69 1.74
CA ARG A 138 15.04 -4.16 2.48
C ARG A 138 16.32 -3.97 1.66
N PRO A 139 17.50 -3.94 2.30
CA PRO A 139 18.77 -3.87 1.57
C PRO A 139 19.00 -5.04 0.60
N ASP A 140 18.41 -6.22 0.88
CA ASP A 140 18.46 -7.41 0.02
C ASP A 140 17.50 -7.34 -1.18
N GLY A 141 16.79 -6.23 -1.38
CA GLY A 141 15.83 -6.04 -2.45
C GLY A 141 14.46 -6.68 -2.18
N ARG A 142 14.18 -7.15 -0.97
CA ARG A 142 12.86 -7.68 -0.61
C ARG A 142 11.90 -6.56 -0.28
N LEU A 143 10.75 -6.57 -0.95
CA LEU A 143 9.61 -5.69 -0.67
C LEU A 143 8.80 -6.23 0.52
N VAL A 144 8.39 -5.35 1.44
CA VAL A 144 7.48 -5.69 2.54
C VAL A 144 6.35 -4.66 2.60
N LEU A 145 5.12 -5.14 2.43
CA LEU A 145 3.91 -4.33 2.53
C LEU A 145 3.50 -4.19 4.01
N ILE A 146 3.19 -2.96 4.40
CA ILE A 146 2.81 -2.59 5.76
C ILE A 146 1.49 -1.83 5.76
N ASP A 147 0.93 -1.60 6.94
CA ASP A 147 -0.27 -0.77 7.20
C ASP A 147 -1.56 -1.28 6.54
N PHE A 148 -2.26 -2.15 7.27
CA PHE A 148 -3.53 -2.76 6.88
C PHE A 148 -4.75 -2.11 7.57
N ASP A 149 -4.63 -0.88 8.07
CA ASP A 149 -5.70 -0.21 8.82
C ASP A 149 -6.96 0.06 7.97
N LEU A 150 -6.80 0.13 6.64
CA LEU A 150 -7.91 0.26 5.69
C LEU A 150 -8.34 -1.06 5.07
N ALA A 151 -7.63 -2.15 5.38
CA ALA A 151 -7.94 -3.45 4.79
C ALA A 151 -9.33 -3.95 5.18
N LEU A 152 -10.03 -4.53 4.21
CA LEU A 152 -11.41 -4.99 4.37
C LEU A 152 -11.59 -6.39 3.79
N PRO A 153 -12.51 -7.21 4.36
CA PRO A 153 -12.92 -8.45 3.73
C PRO A 153 -13.42 -8.20 2.29
N ARG A 154 -12.90 -8.97 1.33
CA ARG A 154 -13.38 -9.01 -0.05
C ARG A 154 -14.78 -9.62 -0.06
N LYS A 155 -15.78 -8.83 -0.47
CA LYS A 155 -17.15 -9.30 -0.65
C LYS A 155 -17.47 -9.37 -2.14
N ARG A 156 -18.40 -10.26 -2.51
CA ARG A 156 -18.85 -10.44 -3.89
C ARG A 156 -19.53 -9.19 -4.50
N PHE A 157 -19.87 -8.20 -3.66
CA PHE A 157 -20.53 -6.96 -4.07
C PHE A 157 -19.71 -5.75 -3.63
N PHE A 158 -19.77 -4.66 -4.38
CA PHE A 158 -19.16 -3.39 -4.07
C PHE A 158 -19.43 -2.97 -2.63
N LYS A 159 -18.38 -2.75 -1.85
CA LYS A 159 -18.53 -2.26 -0.48
C LYS A 159 -18.58 -0.74 -0.52
N LYS A 160 -19.66 -0.15 0.03
CA LYS A 160 -19.72 1.29 0.24
C LYS A 160 -18.84 1.66 1.43
N LEU A 161 -17.82 2.46 1.19
CA LEU A 161 -16.90 2.92 2.23
C LEU A 161 -17.52 4.04 3.05
N SER A 162 -17.36 4.00 4.37
CA SER A 162 -17.90 5.06 5.25
C SER A 162 -17.15 6.39 5.08
N ASN A 163 -15.85 6.33 4.79
CA ASN A 163 -15.01 7.49 4.48
C ASN A 163 -13.95 7.08 3.45
N VAL A 164 -13.60 8.00 2.56
CA VAL A 164 -12.42 7.87 1.69
C VAL A 164 -11.23 8.40 2.48
N SER A 165 -10.34 7.50 2.86
CA SER A 165 -9.09 7.80 3.56
C SER A 165 -7.93 7.45 2.64
N GLY A 166 -6.81 8.14 2.77
CA GLY A 166 -5.60 7.85 2.03
C GLY A 166 -5.10 9.02 1.18
N THR A 167 -3.90 8.89 0.65
CA THR A 167 -3.30 9.85 -0.27
C THR A 167 -4.05 9.80 -1.60
N THR A 168 -4.72 10.87 -1.96
CA THR A 168 -5.70 10.96 -3.05
C THR A 168 -5.21 10.38 -4.38
N ALA A 169 -3.91 10.53 -4.69
CA ALA A 169 -3.34 10.07 -5.95
C ALA A 169 -3.48 8.56 -6.21
N TYR A 170 -3.55 7.72 -5.15
CA TYR A 170 -3.64 6.26 -5.25
C TYR A 170 -5.07 5.74 -5.10
N VAL A 171 -6.01 6.61 -4.74
CA VAL A 171 -7.43 6.25 -4.60
C VAL A 171 -8.09 6.33 -5.96
N PRO A 172 -8.74 5.26 -6.45
CA PRO A 172 -9.32 5.26 -7.79
C PRO A 172 -10.57 6.17 -7.91
N PRO A 173 -10.91 6.62 -9.13
CA PRO A 173 -12.03 7.53 -9.38
C PRO A 173 -13.36 7.08 -8.78
N GLU A 174 -13.72 5.79 -8.94
CA GLU A 174 -14.97 5.24 -8.41
C GLU A 174 -15.04 5.27 -6.88
N THR A 175 -13.89 5.16 -6.22
CA THR A 175 -13.84 5.28 -4.75
C THR A 175 -13.95 6.74 -4.32
N LEU A 176 -13.33 7.66 -5.05
CA LEU A 176 -13.43 9.09 -4.79
C LEU A 176 -14.86 9.62 -4.96
N VAL A 177 -15.57 9.14 -5.98
CA VAL A 177 -16.91 9.62 -6.36
C VAL A 177 -18.02 8.84 -5.63
N ASN A 178 -18.00 7.51 -5.75
CA ASN A 178 -19.09 6.64 -5.31
C ASN A 178 -18.85 5.99 -3.95
N ARG A 179 -17.62 6.12 -3.39
CA ARG A 179 -17.20 5.44 -2.16
C ARG A 179 -17.31 3.92 -2.24
N THR A 180 -17.13 3.36 -3.43
CA THR A 180 -17.15 1.92 -3.67
C THR A 180 -15.75 1.39 -3.91
N ALA A 181 -15.49 0.16 -3.50
CA ALA A 181 -14.23 -0.53 -3.76
C ALA A 181 -14.44 -2.03 -3.93
N ASP A 182 -13.73 -2.60 -4.88
CA ASP A 182 -13.47 -4.01 -5.07
C ASP A 182 -11.96 -4.22 -5.34
N GLU A 183 -11.55 -5.40 -5.78
CA GLU A 183 -10.14 -5.72 -6.08
C GLU A 183 -9.50 -4.77 -7.11
N ARG A 184 -10.30 -4.16 -7.97
CA ARG A 184 -9.82 -3.22 -8.99
C ARG A 184 -9.37 -1.88 -8.40
N ALA A 185 -9.73 -1.59 -7.14
CA ALA A 185 -9.18 -0.47 -6.40
C ALA A 185 -7.70 -0.69 -6.05
N ASP A 186 -7.34 -1.89 -5.58
CA ASP A 186 -5.94 -2.24 -5.32
C ASP A 186 -5.13 -2.35 -6.64
N ILE A 187 -5.75 -2.83 -7.74
CA ILE A 187 -5.12 -2.84 -9.07
C ILE A 187 -4.80 -1.43 -9.56
N TYR A 188 -5.69 -0.47 -9.33
CA TYR A 188 -5.43 0.93 -9.67
C TYR A 188 -4.26 1.49 -8.85
N ALA A 189 -4.27 1.31 -7.53
CA ALA A 189 -3.20 1.75 -6.65
C ALA A 189 -1.85 1.10 -6.99
N PHE A 190 -1.84 -0.21 -7.30
CA PHE A 190 -0.68 -0.91 -7.86
C PHE A 190 -0.19 -0.25 -9.15
N GLY A 191 -1.10 0.06 -10.08
CA GLY A 191 -0.77 0.72 -11.33
C GLY A 191 -0.12 2.09 -11.14
N ILE A 192 -0.62 2.90 -10.18
CA ILE A 192 -0.02 4.20 -9.84
C ILE A 192 1.39 4.01 -9.26
N CYS A 193 1.59 3.05 -8.35
CA CYS A 193 2.93 2.74 -7.82
C CYS A 193 3.89 2.31 -8.93
N CYS A 194 3.45 1.44 -9.85
CA CYS A 194 4.26 1.02 -11.00
C CYS A 194 4.60 2.19 -11.93
N TYR A 195 3.62 3.07 -12.17
CA TYR A 195 3.83 4.27 -12.98
C TYR A 195 4.92 5.16 -12.37
N GLU A 196 4.86 5.44 -11.05
CA GLU A 196 5.90 6.22 -10.36
C GLU A 196 7.26 5.52 -10.38
N MET A 197 7.32 4.20 -10.16
CA MET A 197 8.59 3.44 -10.23
C MET A 197 9.24 3.51 -11.62
N LEU A 198 8.45 3.57 -12.69
CA LEU A 198 8.94 3.60 -14.07
C LEU A 198 9.29 5.00 -14.57
N THR A 199 8.67 6.04 -14.02
CA THR A 199 8.74 7.40 -14.56
C THR A 199 9.27 8.43 -13.59
N PHE A 200 9.22 8.18 -12.28
CA PHE A 200 9.41 9.15 -11.17
C PHE A 200 8.38 10.28 -11.16
N HIS A 201 7.29 10.12 -11.90
CA HIS A 201 6.19 11.07 -12.03
C HIS A 201 4.86 10.39 -11.66
N LYS A 202 3.84 11.18 -11.39
CA LYS A 202 2.46 10.69 -11.28
C LYS A 202 1.72 10.87 -12.61
N PRO A 203 0.72 10.02 -12.92
CA PRO A 203 -0.04 10.14 -14.17
C PRO A 203 -0.87 11.43 -14.27
N TYR A 204 -1.17 12.03 -13.12
CA TYR A 204 -1.84 13.33 -13.00
C TYR A 204 -1.03 14.22 -12.06
N GLU A 205 -0.56 15.35 -12.55
CA GLU A 205 0.23 16.33 -11.82
C GLU A 205 -0.48 17.68 -11.79
N GLY A 206 -0.18 18.51 -10.79
CA GLY A 206 -0.73 19.83 -10.64
C GLY A 206 -0.31 20.47 -9.31
N GLU A 207 -0.34 21.80 -9.25
CA GLU A 207 0.08 22.54 -8.07
C GLU A 207 -0.85 22.35 -6.86
N LYS A 208 -2.14 22.08 -7.12
CA LYS A 208 -3.16 21.91 -6.08
C LYS A 208 -3.75 20.52 -6.13
N ILE A 209 -3.95 19.91 -4.96
CA ILE A 209 -4.49 18.55 -4.84
C ILE A 209 -5.90 18.43 -5.43
N GLU A 210 -6.69 19.52 -5.39
CA GLU A 210 -8.03 19.57 -5.96
C GLU A 210 -8.01 19.46 -7.49
N LEU A 211 -7.03 20.09 -8.15
CA LEU A 211 -6.84 20.00 -9.60
C LEU A 211 -6.40 18.59 -10.02
N VAL A 212 -5.46 18.01 -9.28
CA VAL A 212 -5.03 16.61 -9.52
C VAL A 212 -6.21 15.66 -9.37
N ARG A 213 -7.02 15.84 -8.32
CA ARG A 213 -8.23 15.04 -8.09
C ARG A 213 -9.27 15.23 -9.18
N ALA A 214 -9.50 16.48 -9.63
CA ALA A 214 -10.42 16.77 -10.73
C ALA A 214 -9.96 16.08 -12.02
N ALA A 215 -8.67 16.19 -12.37
CA ALA A 215 -8.08 15.51 -13.54
C ALA A 215 -8.19 13.99 -13.45
N GLN A 216 -8.01 13.41 -12.25
CA GLN A 216 -8.13 11.98 -12.00
C GLN A 216 -9.56 11.47 -12.21
N ILE A 217 -10.57 12.28 -11.89
CA ILE A 217 -11.99 11.93 -12.01
C ILE A 217 -12.54 12.23 -13.43
N ASP A 218 -12.15 13.35 -14.05
CA ASP A 218 -12.69 13.78 -15.35
C ASP A 218 -12.32 12.79 -16.47
N PRO A 219 -13.28 12.10 -17.11
CA PRO A 219 -13.01 11.12 -18.16
C PRO A 219 -12.32 11.72 -19.39
N ARG A 220 -12.40 13.04 -19.59
CA ARG A 220 -11.79 13.75 -20.73
C ARG A 220 -10.31 14.06 -20.54
N THR A 221 -9.79 13.91 -19.31
CA THR A 221 -8.40 14.15 -18.98
C THR A 221 -7.66 12.81 -18.87
N PRO A 222 -7.01 12.30 -19.93
CA PRO A 222 -6.30 11.03 -19.87
C PRO A 222 -5.07 11.14 -18.93
N PRO A 223 -4.60 10.02 -18.36
CA PRO A 223 -3.31 9.99 -17.68
C PRO A 223 -2.19 10.23 -18.69
N THR A 224 -1.13 10.93 -18.25
CA THR A 224 0.05 11.14 -19.08
C THR A 224 0.65 9.78 -19.49
N PRO A 225 0.93 9.53 -20.78
CA PRO A 225 1.52 8.27 -21.23
C PRO A 225 2.92 8.05 -20.63
N ILE A 226 3.21 6.83 -20.15
CA ILE A 226 4.53 6.44 -19.58
C ILE A 226 5.67 6.79 -20.54
N LYS A 227 5.48 6.53 -21.84
CA LYS A 227 6.47 6.78 -22.88
C LYS A 227 6.86 8.25 -23.06
N GLN A 228 6.04 9.18 -22.56
CA GLN A 228 6.36 10.61 -22.58
C GLN A 228 7.49 10.94 -21.58
N TYR A 229 7.53 10.24 -20.44
CA TYR A 229 8.58 10.44 -19.43
C TYR A 229 9.77 9.50 -19.61
N ASN A 230 9.52 8.28 -20.10
CA ASN A 230 10.57 7.29 -20.27
C ASN A 230 10.33 6.45 -21.54
N ALA A 231 10.93 6.86 -22.65
CA ALA A 231 10.80 6.21 -23.93
C ALA A 231 11.43 4.80 -23.97
N ALA A 232 12.35 4.47 -23.04
CA ALA A 232 13.03 3.18 -22.98
C ALA A 232 12.13 2.05 -22.42
N ILE A 233 11.06 2.38 -21.70
CA ILE A 233 10.15 1.37 -21.13
C ILE A 233 9.53 0.54 -22.26
N PRO A 234 9.55 -0.82 -22.19
CA PRO A 234 8.91 -1.67 -23.19
C PRO A 234 7.43 -1.33 -23.35
N VAL A 235 6.94 -1.29 -24.59
CA VAL A 235 5.53 -0.93 -24.90
C VAL A 235 4.55 -1.82 -24.16
N ALA A 236 4.83 -3.12 -24.09
CA ALA A 236 3.96 -4.08 -23.41
C ALA A 236 3.86 -3.81 -21.90
N LEU A 237 4.96 -3.41 -21.23
CA LEU A 237 4.94 -3.02 -19.81
C LEU A 237 4.19 -1.69 -19.62
N ALA A 238 4.44 -0.70 -20.48
CA ALA A 238 3.72 0.56 -20.43
C ALA A 238 2.21 0.34 -20.57
N ASN A 239 1.78 -0.47 -21.55
CA ASN A 239 0.36 -0.78 -21.77
C ASN A 239 -0.27 -1.52 -20.58
N LEU A 240 0.45 -2.47 -19.97
CA LEU A 240 -0.01 -3.16 -18.76
C LEU A 240 -0.31 -2.16 -17.64
N VAL A 241 0.64 -1.28 -17.34
CA VAL A 241 0.49 -0.29 -16.26
C VAL A 241 -0.62 0.71 -16.59
N MET A 242 -0.67 1.22 -17.83
CA MET A 242 -1.73 2.14 -18.26
C MET A 242 -3.13 1.50 -18.17
N LYS A 243 -3.24 0.19 -18.45
CA LYS A 243 -4.49 -0.55 -18.26
C LYS A 243 -4.87 -0.66 -16.78
N CYS A 244 -3.92 -0.87 -15.86
CA CYS A 244 -4.19 -0.90 -14.43
C CYS A 244 -4.78 0.43 -13.92
N ILE A 245 -4.33 1.58 -14.47
CA ILE A 245 -4.78 2.92 -14.06
C ILE A 245 -5.93 3.48 -14.89
N ALA A 246 -6.58 2.68 -15.73
CA ALA A 246 -7.77 3.10 -16.45
C ALA A 246 -8.84 3.68 -15.50
N LYS A 247 -9.47 4.79 -15.89
CA LYS A 247 -10.43 5.49 -15.01
C LYS A 247 -11.67 4.66 -14.72
N ASN A 248 -12.23 4.04 -15.79
CA ASN A 248 -13.35 3.13 -15.63
C ASN A 248 -12.82 1.77 -15.13
N PRO A 249 -13.31 1.26 -13.98
CA PRO A 249 -12.88 -0.05 -13.46
C PRO A 249 -13.11 -1.21 -14.44
N ALA A 250 -14.08 -1.11 -15.34
CA ALA A 250 -14.36 -2.15 -16.34
C ALA A 250 -13.24 -2.30 -17.38
N ASP A 251 -12.44 -1.24 -17.61
CA ASP A 251 -11.34 -1.24 -18.57
C ASP A 251 -10.03 -1.73 -17.95
N ARG A 252 -9.97 -1.93 -16.62
CA ARG A 252 -8.84 -2.50 -15.91
C ARG A 252 -8.80 -4.02 -16.04
N TYR A 253 -7.76 -4.62 -15.47
CA TYR A 253 -7.78 -6.06 -15.20
C TYR A 253 -8.87 -6.37 -14.16
N PRO A 254 -9.61 -7.48 -14.32
CA PRO A 254 -10.64 -7.88 -13.34
C PRO A 254 -10.05 -8.37 -12.03
N ASP A 255 -8.83 -8.93 -12.06
CA ASP A 255 -8.11 -9.47 -10.91
C ASP A 255 -6.59 -9.42 -11.09
N MET A 256 -5.84 -9.63 -10.00
CA MET A 256 -4.38 -9.63 -10.00
C MET A 256 -3.76 -10.87 -10.68
N VAL A 257 -4.52 -11.96 -10.84
CA VAL A 257 -4.04 -13.16 -11.55
C VAL A 257 -3.76 -12.83 -13.02
N LEU A 258 -4.66 -12.08 -13.65
CA LEU A 258 -4.48 -11.65 -15.04
C LEU A 258 -3.39 -10.59 -15.19
N VAL A 259 -3.19 -9.72 -14.20
CA VAL A 259 -2.03 -8.79 -14.17
C VAL A 259 -0.73 -9.59 -14.14
N LEU A 260 -0.61 -10.56 -13.21
CA LEU A 260 0.58 -11.41 -13.08
C LEU A 260 0.85 -12.25 -14.33
N ARG A 261 -0.20 -12.82 -14.93
CA ARG A 261 -0.08 -13.59 -16.18
C ARG A 261 0.57 -12.76 -17.29
N ASP A 262 0.10 -11.51 -17.47
CA ASP A 262 0.62 -10.66 -18.52
C ASP A 262 2.00 -10.08 -18.16
N LEU A 263 2.25 -9.78 -16.88
CA LEU A 263 3.56 -9.36 -16.39
C LEU A 263 4.63 -10.45 -16.56
N ASN A 264 4.27 -11.72 -16.38
CA ASN A 264 5.19 -12.85 -16.54
C ASN A 264 5.58 -13.13 -18.01
N LYS A 265 4.78 -12.65 -18.99
CA LYS A 265 5.13 -12.72 -20.42
C LYS A 265 6.16 -11.67 -20.82
N LEU A 266 6.45 -10.71 -19.95
CA LEU A 266 7.43 -9.63 -20.19
C LEU A 266 8.85 -10.00 -19.69
N ALA A 267 9.04 -11.23 -19.27
CA ALA A 267 10.31 -11.76 -18.77
C ALA A 267 11.21 -12.20 -19.91
#